data_667b8b5b43f8e232a9333be8b92114b0
#
_entry.id   667b8b5b43f8e232a9333be8b92114b0
#
_cell.length_a   1.000
_cell.length_b   1.000
_cell.length_c   1.000
_cell.angle_alpha   90.00
_cell.angle_beta   90.00
_cell.angle_gamma   90.00
#
_symmetry.space_group_name_H-M   'P 1'
#
loop_
_entity.id
_entity.type
_entity.pdbx_description
1 polymer ?
#
loop_
_entity_poly.entity_id
_entity_poly.type
_entity_poly.pdbx_seq_one_letter_code
_entity_poly.pdbx_strand_id
1 'polypeptide(L)'
;MQTSLVEQVRIFNRFYTREIGLLAEHLPGSEFTLAEARVLYELAQSREQTAADIIRSLGMDKAHISRIVARFQNAGMVKSRVSPEHGKHKLLSLTVSGRKAFQRLNDGTQAQIKALVEPLISRNRQRLANDMRDIQKLLSAERASPEDVRFRSLQVGDIGWITHRQAVLYAQEYGWDWTYEGLAAQILGDFALHFDATREDAWVADLHGEVVGSVFLMKSNHARVAKLRLLYVDPSARGLGIGSRLVKKCIERARELGYGKLTLWTNDILVSARKIYQAAGFTLLEENRHHSFGKDLVGQTWVLDLKHKP
;
A
#
# COMPACT_ATOMS: atom_id res chain seq x y z
N MET A 1 7.05 28.65 -11.23
CA MET A 1 5.70 28.09 -11.42
C MET A 1 5.78 26.57 -11.22
N GLN A 2 4.99 26.04 -10.33
CA GLN A 2 4.96 24.59 -10.11
C GLN A 2 4.21 23.93 -11.27
N THR A 3 4.85 23.00 -11.98
CA THR A 3 4.26 22.27 -13.11
C THR A 3 3.02 21.48 -12.60
N SER A 4 1.88 21.57 -13.30
CA SER A 4 0.67 20.82 -12.89
C SER A 4 0.92 19.31 -12.93
N LEU A 5 0.19 18.53 -12.11
CA LEU A 5 0.28 17.06 -12.12
C LEU A 5 0.01 16.48 -13.51
N VAL A 6 -0.97 17.04 -14.23
CA VAL A 6 -1.30 16.62 -15.60
C VAL A 6 -0.09 16.77 -16.53
N GLU A 7 0.61 17.90 -16.45
CA GLU A 7 1.80 18.12 -17.30
C GLU A 7 2.97 17.22 -16.87
N GLN A 8 3.15 16.95 -15.58
CA GLN A 8 4.16 16.01 -15.10
C GLN A 8 3.91 14.60 -15.65
N VAL A 9 2.67 14.11 -15.60
CA VAL A 9 2.30 12.81 -16.19
C VAL A 9 2.56 12.77 -17.70
N ARG A 10 2.24 13.84 -18.43
CA ARG A 10 2.51 13.94 -19.87
C ARG A 10 4.00 13.92 -20.20
N ILE A 11 4.82 14.63 -19.40
CA ILE A 11 6.28 14.63 -19.55
C ILE A 11 6.83 13.22 -19.29
N PHE A 12 6.40 12.58 -18.20
CA PHE A 12 6.81 11.23 -17.86
C PHE A 12 6.43 10.22 -18.96
N ASN A 13 5.21 10.27 -19.48
CA ASN A 13 4.78 9.38 -20.56
C ASN A 13 5.65 9.54 -21.82
N ARG A 14 5.94 10.77 -22.25
CA ARG A 14 6.82 11.01 -23.40
C ARG A 14 8.24 10.47 -23.17
N PHE A 15 8.79 10.68 -21.98
CA PHE A 15 10.10 10.16 -21.60
C PHE A 15 10.09 8.63 -21.60
N TYR A 16 9.18 8.02 -20.85
CA TYR A 16 9.18 6.59 -20.61
C TYR A 16 8.91 5.78 -21.90
N THR A 17 7.95 6.20 -22.72
CA THR A 17 7.68 5.53 -24.02
C THR A 17 8.87 5.56 -24.97
N ARG A 18 9.67 6.64 -24.93
CA ARG A 18 10.92 6.72 -25.69
C ARG A 18 11.96 5.74 -25.14
N GLU A 19 12.21 5.75 -23.83
CA GLU A 19 13.24 4.92 -23.20
C GLU A 19 12.99 3.41 -23.40
N ILE A 20 11.74 2.98 -23.39
CA ILE A 20 11.38 1.56 -23.61
C ILE A 20 11.07 1.25 -25.07
N GLY A 21 11.38 2.15 -26.00
CA GLY A 21 11.30 1.92 -27.44
C GLY A 21 9.89 1.71 -27.99
N LEU A 22 8.83 2.17 -27.32
CA LEU A 22 7.45 1.99 -27.77
C LEU A 22 7.04 2.85 -28.98
N LEU A 23 7.90 3.79 -29.42
CA LEU A 23 7.62 4.64 -30.57
C LEU A 23 7.98 3.99 -31.91
N ALA A 24 8.64 2.83 -31.90
CA ALA A 24 8.90 2.05 -33.09
C ALA A 24 7.63 1.30 -33.55
N GLU A 25 7.52 1.03 -34.85
CA GLU A 25 6.41 0.28 -35.42
C GLU A 25 6.31 -1.14 -34.82
N HIS A 26 7.46 -1.73 -34.56
CA HIS A 26 7.59 -3.05 -33.91
C HIS A 26 8.42 -2.94 -32.64
N LEU A 27 8.18 -3.85 -31.71
CA LEU A 27 9.00 -3.93 -30.50
C LEU A 27 10.45 -4.30 -30.84
N PRO A 28 11.45 -3.79 -30.12
CA PRO A 28 12.85 -4.04 -30.39
C PRO A 28 13.18 -5.52 -30.51
N GLY A 29 13.81 -5.92 -31.65
CA GLY A 29 14.16 -7.31 -31.92
C GLY A 29 12.97 -8.24 -32.23
N SER A 30 11.80 -7.70 -32.57
CA SER A 30 10.56 -8.44 -32.80
C SER A 30 9.86 -8.00 -34.08
N GLU A 31 9.12 -8.91 -34.69
CA GLU A 31 8.20 -8.64 -35.80
C GLU A 31 6.81 -8.21 -35.38
N PHE A 32 6.57 -8.11 -34.05
CA PHE A 32 5.26 -7.83 -33.49
C PHE A 32 5.13 -6.36 -33.09
N THR A 33 3.99 -5.79 -33.41
CA THR A 33 3.56 -4.50 -32.86
C THR A 33 3.30 -4.64 -31.37
N LEU A 34 3.23 -3.51 -30.64
CA LEU A 34 2.90 -3.51 -29.20
C LEU A 34 1.56 -4.24 -28.92
N ALA A 35 0.54 -4.00 -29.74
CA ALA A 35 -0.77 -4.64 -29.58
C ALA A 35 -0.69 -6.17 -29.75
N GLU A 36 0.03 -6.63 -30.74
CA GLU A 36 0.24 -8.07 -31.01
C GLU A 36 1.04 -8.73 -29.89
N ALA A 37 2.10 -8.09 -29.41
CA ALA A 37 2.89 -8.55 -28.30
C ALA A 37 2.06 -8.69 -27.01
N ARG A 38 1.16 -7.73 -26.73
CA ARG A 38 0.25 -7.81 -25.60
C ARG A 38 -0.73 -8.98 -25.70
N VAL A 39 -1.29 -9.23 -26.87
CA VAL A 39 -2.15 -10.41 -27.09
C VAL A 39 -1.39 -11.72 -26.93
N LEU A 40 -0.15 -11.82 -27.45
CA LEU A 40 0.70 -13.00 -27.24
C LEU A 40 1.02 -13.22 -25.77
N TYR A 41 1.29 -12.14 -25.04
CA TYR A 41 1.57 -12.19 -23.61
C TYR A 41 0.36 -12.72 -22.83
N GLU A 42 -0.83 -12.18 -23.05
CA GLU A 42 -2.07 -12.67 -22.41
C GLU A 42 -2.29 -14.15 -22.70
N LEU A 43 -2.15 -14.58 -23.96
CA LEU A 43 -2.30 -15.99 -24.35
C LEU A 43 -1.23 -16.91 -23.73
N ALA A 44 -0.08 -16.37 -23.33
CA ALA A 44 0.97 -17.14 -22.66
C ALA A 44 0.74 -17.29 -21.15
N GLN A 45 0.02 -16.38 -20.51
CA GLN A 45 -0.27 -16.41 -19.06
C GLN A 45 -1.27 -17.51 -18.68
N SER A 46 -2.13 -17.92 -19.59
CA SER A 46 -3.16 -18.94 -19.36
C SER A 46 -3.06 -20.08 -20.33
N ARG A 47 -3.43 -21.29 -19.89
CA ARG A 47 -3.50 -22.44 -20.82
C ARG A 47 -4.55 -22.22 -21.90
N GLU A 48 -5.68 -21.62 -21.56
CA GLU A 48 -6.81 -21.35 -22.46
C GLU A 48 -7.59 -20.14 -21.95
N GLN A 49 -8.03 -19.29 -22.87
CA GLN A 49 -8.89 -18.15 -22.56
C GLN A 49 -9.73 -17.75 -23.77
N THR A 50 -10.81 -17.04 -23.56
CA THR A 50 -11.65 -16.54 -24.64
C THR A 50 -11.14 -15.21 -25.18
N ALA A 51 -11.54 -14.85 -26.41
CA ALA A 51 -11.27 -13.50 -26.92
C ALA A 51 -11.87 -12.40 -26.03
N ALA A 52 -13.00 -12.68 -25.36
CA ALA A 52 -13.62 -11.74 -24.42
C ALA A 52 -12.75 -11.49 -23.20
N ASP A 53 -12.03 -12.49 -22.69
CA ASP A 53 -11.10 -12.31 -21.57
C ASP A 53 -9.92 -11.43 -21.98
N ILE A 54 -9.35 -11.64 -23.16
CA ILE A 54 -8.27 -10.80 -23.70
C ILE A 54 -8.74 -9.34 -23.89
N ILE A 55 -9.95 -9.13 -24.43
CA ILE A 55 -10.53 -7.79 -24.58
C ILE A 55 -10.66 -7.09 -23.23
N ARG A 56 -11.13 -7.81 -22.21
CA ARG A 56 -11.30 -7.27 -20.83
C ARG A 56 -9.95 -6.95 -20.20
N SER A 57 -8.98 -7.84 -20.32
CA SER A 57 -7.63 -7.64 -19.75
C SER A 57 -6.90 -6.46 -20.39
N LEU A 58 -6.96 -6.34 -21.72
CA LEU A 58 -6.21 -5.31 -22.43
C LEU A 58 -6.96 -3.99 -22.63
N GLY A 59 -8.28 -3.95 -22.38
CA GLY A 59 -9.12 -2.77 -22.64
C GLY A 59 -9.15 -2.36 -24.13
N MET A 60 -8.87 -3.30 -25.05
CA MET A 60 -8.75 -3.02 -26.48
C MET A 60 -10.07 -3.29 -27.21
N ASP A 61 -10.25 -2.62 -28.36
CA ASP A 61 -11.41 -2.82 -29.22
C ASP A 61 -11.53 -4.26 -29.73
N LYS A 62 -12.78 -4.78 -29.76
CA LYS A 62 -13.10 -6.15 -30.17
C LYS A 62 -12.65 -6.47 -31.58
N ALA A 63 -12.84 -5.55 -32.52
CA ALA A 63 -12.49 -5.78 -33.92
C ALA A 63 -10.97 -5.84 -34.10
N HIS A 64 -10.22 -5.05 -33.29
CA HIS A 64 -8.77 -5.07 -33.30
C HIS A 64 -8.24 -6.42 -32.76
N ILE A 65 -8.70 -6.87 -31.59
CA ILE A 65 -8.32 -8.18 -31.02
C ILE A 65 -8.68 -9.31 -32.01
N SER A 66 -9.87 -9.29 -32.61
CA SER A 66 -10.28 -10.32 -33.56
C SER A 66 -9.36 -10.40 -34.78
N ARG A 67 -8.90 -9.26 -35.30
CA ARG A 67 -7.92 -9.23 -36.42
C ARG A 67 -6.55 -9.80 -36.03
N ILE A 68 -6.06 -9.45 -34.83
CA ILE A 68 -4.79 -9.99 -34.32
C ILE A 68 -4.89 -11.52 -34.12
N VAL A 69 -5.96 -11.99 -33.50
CA VAL A 69 -6.18 -13.44 -33.27
C VAL A 69 -6.27 -14.19 -34.61
N ALA A 70 -7.03 -13.67 -35.60
CA ALA A 70 -7.12 -14.26 -36.92
C ALA A 70 -5.76 -14.31 -37.62
N ARG A 71 -4.94 -13.26 -37.57
CA ARG A 71 -3.58 -13.23 -38.07
C ARG A 71 -2.72 -14.32 -37.42
N PHE A 72 -2.78 -14.48 -36.09
CA PHE A 72 -2.03 -15.49 -35.37
C PHE A 72 -2.50 -16.93 -35.67
N GLN A 73 -3.80 -17.12 -35.90
CA GLN A 73 -4.34 -18.40 -36.33
C GLN A 73 -3.85 -18.77 -37.75
N ASN A 74 -3.88 -17.83 -38.69
CA ASN A 74 -3.38 -18.00 -40.03
C ASN A 74 -1.87 -18.30 -40.07
N ALA A 75 -1.10 -17.71 -39.16
CA ALA A 75 0.32 -17.97 -38.98
C ALA A 75 0.62 -19.25 -38.17
N GLY A 76 -0.39 -20.00 -37.76
CA GLY A 76 -0.23 -21.25 -37.00
C GLY A 76 0.29 -21.05 -35.56
N MET A 77 0.25 -19.81 -35.02
CA MET A 77 0.72 -19.52 -33.68
C MET A 77 -0.36 -19.69 -32.60
N VAL A 78 -1.63 -19.58 -33.00
CA VAL A 78 -2.79 -19.72 -32.10
C VAL A 78 -3.71 -20.79 -32.65
N LYS A 79 -4.23 -21.65 -31.78
CA LYS A 79 -5.30 -22.60 -32.09
C LYS A 79 -6.55 -22.25 -31.26
N SER A 80 -7.71 -22.64 -31.79
CA SER A 80 -8.97 -22.51 -31.07
C SER A 80 -9.70 -23.84 -30.98
N ARG A 81 -10.43 -24.06 -29.88
CA ARG A 81 -11.37 -25.17 -29.70
C ARG A 81 -12.66 -24.67 -29.10
N VAL A 82 -13.75 -25.37 -29.29
CA VAL A 82 -15.03 -25.08 -28.64
C VAL A 82 -14.93 -25.36 -27.14
N SER A 83 -15.45 -24.48 -26.31
CA SER A 83 -15.49 -24.70 -24.86
C SER A 83 -16.41 -25.87 -24.51
N PRO A 84 -15.95 -26.86 -23.71
CA PRO A 84 -16.80 -27.97 -23.25
C PRO A 84 -17.98 -27.47 -22.38
N GLU A 85 -17.80 -26.38 -21.65
CA GLU A 85 -18.81 -25.85 -20.71
C GLU A 85 -19.83 -24.94 -21.41
N HIS A 86 -19.38 -24.24 -22.47
CA HIS A 86 -20.20 -23.26 -23.20
C HIS A 86 -19.97 -23.38 -24.71
N GLY A 87 -20.79 -24.21 -25.40
CA GLY A 87 -20.60 -24.52 -26.81
C GLY A 87 -20.55 -23.34 -27.81
N LYS A 88 -20.91 -22.11 -27.38
CA LYS A 88 -20.78 -20.88 -28.18
C LYS A 88 -19.43 -20.19 -28.01
N HIS A 89 -18.62 -20.55 -27.00
CA HIS A 89 -17.36 -19.90 -26.71
C HIS A 89 -16.19 -20.69 -27.32
N LYS A 90 -15.29 -19.96 -27.98
CA LYS A 90 -14.02 -20.50 -28.49
C LYS A 90 -12.90 -20.18 -27.46
N LEU A 91 -12.23 -21.25 -27.03
CA LEU A 91 -11.04 -21.15 -26.19
C LEU A 91 -9.82 -21.06 -27.11
N LEU A 92 -8.99 -20.06 -26.87
CA LEU A 92 -7.75 -19.76 -27.60
C LEU A 92 -6.56 -20.23 -26.79
N SER A 93 -5.56 -20.80 -27.45
CA SER A 93 -4.29 -21.19 -26.84
C SER A 93 -3.13 -21.10 -27.82
N LEU A 94 -1.92 -20.86 -27.30
CA LEU A 94 -0.71 -20.90 -28.13
C LEU A 94 -0.39 -22.31 -28.59
N THR A 95 0.00 -22.43 -29.84
CA THR A 95 0.64 -23.66 -30.40
C THR A 95 2.10 -23.73 -29.93
N VAL A 96 2.83 -24.79 -30.32
CA VAL A 96 4.28 -24.87 -30.11
C VAL A 96 5.00 -23.73 -30.81
N SER A 97 4.59 -23.38 -32.04
CA SER A 97 5.14 -22.25 -32.78
C SER A 97 4.86 -20.91 -32.08
N GLY A 98 3.61 -20.71 -31.61
CA GLY A 98 3.24 -19.50 -30.86
C GLY A 98 4.02 -19.35 -29.56
N ARG A 99 4.26 -20.42 -28.80
CA ARG A 99 5.12 -20.40 -27.63
C ARG A 99 6.56 -20.03 -27.92
N LYS A 100 7.13 -20.56 -29.03
CA LYS A 100 8.49 -20.19 -29.47
C LYS A 100 8.57 -18.72 -29.89
N ALA A 101 7.54 -18.19 -30.58
CA ALA A 101 7.46 -16.80 -30.96
C ALA A 101 7.36 -15.88 -29.70
N PHE A 102 6.50 -16.23 -28.74
CA PHE A 102 6.41 -15.55 -27.46
C PHE A 102 7.73 -15.57 -26.70
N GLN A 103 8.42 -16.71 -26.63
CA GLN A 103 9.69 -16.82 -25.91
C GLN A 103 10.73 -15.85 -26.49
N ARG A 104 10.88 -15.79 -27.81
CA ARG A 104 11.81 -14.86 -28.48
C ARG A 104 11.47 -13.41 -28.20
N LEU A 105 10.17 -13.05 -28.25
CA LEU A 105 9.69 -11.70 -27.91
C LEU A 105 10.01 -11.37 -26.45
N ASN A 106 9.73 -12.28 -25.54
CA ASN A 106 9.97 -12.10 -24.10
C ASN A 106 11.46 -11.93 -23.79
N ASP A 107 12.31 -12.76 -24.40
CA ASP A 107 13.77 -12.67 -24.21
C ASP A 107 14.32 -11.34 -24.74
N GLY A 108 13.83 -10.87 -25.90
CA GLY A 108 14.20 -9.57 -26.46
C GLY A 108 13.80 -8.40 -25.57
N THR A 109 12.56 -8.39 -25.08
CA THR A 109 12.08 -7.34 -24.17
C THR A 109 12.77 -7.38 -22.80
N GLN A 110 13.03 -8.58 -22.27
CA GLN A 110 13.81 -8.72 -21.04
C GLN A 110 15.24 -8.20 -21.18
N ALA A 111 15.92 -8.51 -22.27
CA ALA A 111 17.27 -8.01 -22.55
C ALA A 111 17.31 -6.48 -22.62
N GLN A 112 16.33 -5.86 -23.27
CA GLN A 112 16.20 -4.41 -23.35
C GLN A 112 16.00 -3.77 -21.97
N ILE A 113 15.04 -4.27 -21.18
CA ILE A 113 14.79 -3.75 -19.82
C ILE A 113 16.00 -3.98 -18.92
N LYS A 114 16.67 -5.13 -19.04
CA LYS A 114 17.92 -5.40 -18.31
C LYS A 114 18.98 -4.36 -18.64
N ALA A 115 19.22 -4.07 -19.90
CA ALA A 115 20.18 -3.06 -20.33
C ALA A 115 19.86 -1.65 -19.77
N LEU A 116 18.57 -1.32 -19.66
CA LEU A 116 18.10 -0.04 -19.07
C LEU A 116 18.38 0.04 -17.57
N VAL A 117 18.21 -1.05 -16.82
CA VAL A 117 18.31 -1.03 -15.34
C VAL A 117 19.68 -1.46 -14.83
N GLU A 118 20.49 -2.16 -15.62
CA GLU A 118 21.81 -2.70 -15.23
C GLU A 118 22.80 -1.59 -14.80
N PRO A 119 22.86 -0.40 -15.44
CA PRO A 119 23.73 0.69 -15.01
C PRO A 119 23.38 1.29 -13.64
N LEU A 120 22.18 1.03 -13.14
CA LEU A 120 21.74 1.57 -11.86
C LEU A 120 22.40 0.85 -10.70
N ILE A 121 22.86 1.60 -9.68
CA ILE A 121 23.29 1.02 -8.40
C ILE A 121 22.11 0.34 -7.66
N SER A 122 22.37 -0.62 -6.81
CA SER A 122 21.33 -1.43 -6.12
C SER A 122 20.26 -0.59 -5.42
N ARG A 123 20.65 0.49 -4.74
CA ARG A 123 19.71 1.43 -4.10
C ARG A 123 18.72 2.04 -5.09
N ASN A 124 19.20 2.47 -6.25
CA ASN A 124 18.37 3.11 -7.27
C ASN A 124 17.46 2.09 -7.97
N ARG A 125 17.92 0.84 -8.16
CA ARG A 125 17.06 -0.25 -8.66
C ARG A 125 15.90 -0.51 -7.73
N GLN A 126 16.16 -0.59 -6.42
CA GLN A 126 15.09 -0.81 -5.43
C GLN A 126 14.12 0.37 -5.37
N ARG A 127 14.64 1.61 -5.43
CA ARG A 127 13.81 2.82 -5.50
C ARG A 127 12.92 2.81 -6.73
N LEU A 128 13.48 2.57 -7.92
CA LEU A 128 12.70 2.50 -9.16
C LEU A 128 11.59 1.45 -9.09
N ALA A 129 11.89 0.25 -8.57
CA ALA A 129 10.89 -0.80 -8.40
C ALA A 129 9.77 -0.41 -7.42
N ASN A 130 10.09 0.34 -6.36
CA ASN A 130 9.10 0.86 -5.41
C ASN A 130 8.23 1.94 -6.07
N ASP A 131 8.87 2.94 -6.71
CA ASP A 131 8.16 4.05 -7.37
C ASP A 131 7.19 3.53 -8.46
N MET A 132 7.59 2.51 -9.23
CA MET A 132 6.70 1.87 -10.22
C MET A 132 5.49 1.18 -9.58
N ARG A 133 5.68 0.48 -8.46
CA ARG A 133 4.57 -0.13 -7.72
C ARG A 133 3.62 0.92 -7.16
N ASP A 134 4.14 2.02 -6.68
CA ASP A 134 3.34 3.12 -6.14
C ASP A 134 2.53 3.80 -7.25
N ILE A 135 3.12 4.03 -8.43
CA ILE A 135 2.38 4.52 -9.60
C ILE A 135 1.25 3.56 -9.97
N GLN A 136 1.51 2.24 -10.02
CA GLN A 136 0.48 1.25 -10.33
C GLN A 136 -0.66 1.29 -9.31
N LYS A 137 -0.36 1.33 -7.99
CA LYS A 137 -1.39 1.42 -6.93
C LYS A 137 -2.22 2.68 -7.04
N LEU A 138 -1.58 3.84 -7.27
CA LEU A 138 -2.26 5.13 -7.36
C LEU A 138 -3.18 5.23 -8.59
N LEU A 139 -2.83 4.55 -9.69
CA LEU A 139 -3.60 4.57 -10.93
C LEU A 139 -4.56 3.38 -11.08
N SER A 140 -4.37 2.30 -10.32
CA SER A 140 -5.32 1.18 -10.32
C SER A 140 -6.62 1.60 -9.65
N ALA A 141 -7.74 1.17 -10.23
CA ALA A 141 -9.07 1.40 -9.65
C ALA A 141 -9.35 0.48 -8.43
N GLU A 142 -8.45 -0.42 -8.10
CA GLU A 142 -8.56 -1.33 -6.96
C GLU A 142 -8.41 -0.53 -5.67
N ARG A 143 -9.53 -0.30 -4.99
CA ARG A 143 -9.52 0.29 -3.66
C ARG A 143 -9.09 -0.79 -2.67
N ALA A 144 -8.12 -0.46 -1.82
CA ALA A 144 -7.75 -1.32 -0.70
C ALA A 144 -8.99 -1.63 0.15
N SER A 145 -9.08 -2.87 0.59
CA SER A 145 -10.13 -3.38 1.46
C SER A 145 -9.62 -3.56 2.90
N PRO A 146 -10.48 -3.62 3.91
CA PRO A 146 -10.07 -3.93 5.29
C PRO A 146 -9.30 -5.26 5.42
N GLU A 147 -9.55 -6.23 4.54
CA GLU A 147 -8.92 -7.56 4.52
C GLU A 147 -7.47 -7.52 4.06
N ASP A 148 -7.08 -6.51 3.27
CA ASP A 148 -5.71 -6.31 2.80
C ASP A 148 -4.79 -5.82 3.91
N VAL A 149 -5.35 -5.31 5.00
CA VAL A 149 -4.59 -4.76 6.13
C VAL A 149 -4.16 -5.87 7.08
N ARG A 150 -2.85 -6.07 7.22
CA ARG A 150 -2.23 -6.98 8.18
C ARG A 150 -1.70 -6.22 9.39
N PHE A 151 -1.88 -6.79 10.59
CA PHE A 151 -1.25 -6.25 11.80
C PHE A 151 -0.07 -7.13 12.19
N ARG A 152 1.06 -6.50 12.38
CA ARG A 152 2.31 -7.17 12.76
C ARG A 152 3.03 -6.44 13.89
N SER A 153 3.95 -7.11 14.54
CA SER A 153 4.89 -6.49 15.50
C SER A 153 5.87 -5.56 14.78
N LEU A 154 6.55 -4.72 15.55
CA LEU A 154 7.58 -3.81 15.06
C LEU A 154 8.73 -4.55 14.38
N GLN A 155 9.25 -3.93 13.34
CA GLN A 155 10.47 -4.32 12.63
C GLN A 155 11.47 -3.17 12.62
N VAL A 156 12.74 -3.48 12.30
CA VAL A 156 13.79 -2.47 12.14
C VAL A 156 13.37 -1.46 11.06
N GLY A 157 13.43 -0.18 11.43
CA GLY A 157 13.01 0.94 10.56
C GLY A 157 11.62 1.50 10.87
N ASP A 158 10.70 0.73 11.47
CA ASP A 158 9.33 1.18 11.76
C ASP A 158 9.30 2.40 12.69
N ILE A 159 10.12 2.41 13.74
CA ILE A 159 10.20 3.52 14.70
C ILE A 159 10.56 4.83 14.01
N GLY A 160 11.59 4.82 13.19
CA GLY A 160 11.99 5.99 12.41
C GLY A 160 10.92 6.44 11.43
N TRP A 161 10.28 5.49 10.76
CA TRP A 161 9.19 5.75 9.83
C TRP A 161 7.97 6.36 10.55
N ILE A 162 7.54 5.79 11.68
CA ILE A 162 6.40 6.28 12.48
C ILE A 162 6.67 7.71 12.96
N THR A 163 7.87 7.98 13.50
CA THR A 163 8.27 9.33 13.93
C THR A 163 8.12 10.33 12.80
N HIS A 164 8.75 10.05 11.66
CA HIS A 164 8.71 10.91 10.48
C HIS A 164 7.29 11.14 9.97
N ARG A 165 6.51 10.08 9.79
CA ARG A 165 5.17 10.20 9.20
C ARG A 165 4.19 10.95 10.10
N GLN A 166 4.21 10.70 11.41
CA GLN A 166 3.37 11.45 12.35
C GLN A 166 3.75 12.93 12.37
N ALA A 167 5.04 13.25 12.40
CA ALA A 167 5.51 14.64 12.40
C ALA A 167 5.06 15.39 11.14
N VAL A 168 5.30 14.81 9.96
CA VAL A 168 4.90 15.39 8.67
C VAL A 168 3.38 15.54 8.59
N LEU A 169 2.62 14.52 8.96
CA LEU A 169 1.16 14.57 8.91
C LEU A 169 0.59 15.66 9.82
N TYR A 170 1.05 15.74 11.07
CA TYR A 170 0.53 16.70 12.03
C TYR A 170 0.97 18.14 11.71
N ALA A 171 2.14 18.32 11.09
CA ALA A 171 2.51 19.61 10.53
C ALA A 171 1.58 20.03 9.39
N GLN A 172 1.22 19.11 8.49
CA GLN A 172 0.33 19.38 7.35
C GLN A 172 -1.13 19.60 7.75
N GLU A 173 -1.67 18.77 8.64
CA GLU A 173 -3.10 18.82 9.00
C GLU A 173 -3.40 19.83 10.11
N TYR A 174 -2.47 20.05 11.04
CA TYR A 174 -2.71 20.89 12.25
C TYR A 174 -1.73 22.05 12.39
N GLY A 175 -0.72 22.13 11.52
CA GLY A 175 0.30 23.19 11.57
C GLY A 175 1.22 23.08 12.79
N TRP A 176 1.43 21.86 13.31
CA TRP A 176 2.34 21.63 14.44
C TRP A 176 3.79 21.77 14.00
N ASP A 177 4.63 22.29 14.87
CA ASP A 177 6.05 22.47 14.59
C ASP A 177 6.89 21.20 14.91
N TRP A 178 8.19 21.28 14.63
CA TRP A 178 9.13 20.17 14.79
C TRP A 178 9.31 19.71 16.26
N THR A 179 8.83 20.44 17.25
CA THR A 179 8.90 20.01 18.66
C THR A 179 8.02 18.78 18.91
N TYR A 180 6.96 18.57 18.12
CA TYR A 180 6.19 17.33 18.14
C TYR A 180 7.02 16.14 17.69
N GLU A 181 7.85 16.30 16.65
CA GLU A 181 8.76 15.24 16.18
C GLU A 181 9.73 14.83 17.30
N GLY A 182 10.29 15.83 18.01
CA GLY A 182 11.15 15.58 19.18
C GLY A 182 10.45 14.76 20.26
N LEU A 183 9.20 15.10 20.59
CA LEU A 183 8.40 14.35 21.57
C LEU A 183 8.13 12.91 21.10
N ALA A 184 7.75 12.71 19.84
CA ALA A 184 7.49 11.40 19.28
C ALA A 184 8.76 10.54 19.25
N ALA A 185 9.89 11.13 18.85
CA ALA A 185 11.20 10.47 18.83
C ALA A 185 11.65 10.04 20.24
N GLN A 186 11.46 10.91 21.24
CA GLN A 186 11.76 10.59 22.64
C GLN A 186 10.92 9.40 23.11
N ILE A 187 9.60 9.45 22.95
CA ILE A 187 8.68 8.39 23.40
C ILE A 187 9.05 7.05 22.75
N LEU A 188 9.33 7.05 21.45
CA LEU A 188 9.67 5.85 20.69
C LEU A 188 11.07 5.34 21.00
N GLY A 189 12.02 6.24 21.23
CA GLY A 189 13.37 5.88 21.67
C GLY A 189 13.36 5.24 23.06
N ASP A 190 12.64 5.83 24.02
CA ASP A 190 12.48 5.30 25.36
C ASP A 190 11.81 3.90 25.33
N PHE A 191 10.76 3.73 24.51
CA PHE A 191 10.10 2.44 24.30
C PHE A 191 11.09 1.40 23.77
N ALA A 192 11.85 1.72 22.71
CA ALA A 192 12.77 0.76 22.10
C ALA A 192 13.91 0.33 23.04
N LEU A 193 14.43 1.27 23.84
CA LEU A 193 15.55 1.00 24.74
C LEU A 193 15.13 0.27 26.04
N HIS A 194 13.87 0.44 26.48
CA HIS A 194 13.39 -0.08 27.75
C HIS A 194 12.17 -1.00 27.61
N PHE A 195 12.00 -1.59 26.43
CA PHE A 195 10.87 -2.47 26.12
C PHE A 195 10.82 -3.68 27.07
N ASP A 196 9.66 -3.87 27.65
CA ASP A 196 9.35 -5.00 28.54
C ASP A 196 8.17 -5.79 27.99
N ALA A 197 8.43 -6.90 27.31
CA ALA A 197 7.43 -7.74 26.67
C ALA A 197 6.37 -8.31 27.65
N THR A 198 6.65 -8.31 28.95
CA THR A 198 5.70 -8.73 29.99
C THR A 198 4.69 -7.65 30.34
N ARG A 199 4.92 -6.41 29.91
CA ARG A 199 4.12 -5.23 30.26
C ARG A 199 3.75 -4.34 29.08
N GLU A 200 4.41 -4.48 27.94
CA GLU A 200 4.30 -3.59 26.79
C GLU A 200 4.12 -4.36 25.50
N ASP A 201 3.56 -3.72 24.51
CA ASP A 201 3.45 -4.29 23.16
C ASP A 201 3.27 -3.16 22.13
N ALA A 202 3.46 -3.44 20.85
CA ALA A 202 3.22 -2.50 19.78
C ALA A 202 2.82 -3.19 18.47
N TRP A 203 1.96 -2.53 17.71
CA TRP A 203 1.51 -3.05 16.42
C TRP A 203 1.61 -1.99 15.34
N VAL A 204 1.95 -2.49 14.17
CA VAL A 204 1.95 -1.76 12.92
C VAL A 204 0.87 -2.35 12.02
N ALA A 205 0.10 -1.48 11.40
CA ALA A 205 -0.79 -1.83 10.30
C ALA A 205 0.01 -1.76 9.00
N ASP A 206 0.09 -2.89 8.31
CA ASP A 206 0.78 -3.06 7.03
C ASP A 206 -0.26 -3.26 5.93
N LEU A 207 -0.17 -2.47 4.89
CA LEU A 207 -1.00 -2.56 3.70
C LEU A 207 -0.09 -2.77 2.48
N HIS A 208 -0.07 -3.99 1.96
CA HIS A 208 0.76 -4.37 0.81
C HIS A 208 2.27 -4.10 0.99
N GLY A 209 2.78 -4.28 2.22
CA GLY A 209 4.18 -4.05 2.56
C GLY A 209 4.51 -2.61 2.97
N GLU A 210 3.53 -1.73 3.06
CA GLU A 210 3.69 -0.36 3.54
C GLU A 210 3.07 -0.19 4.91
N VAL A 211 3.79 0.50 5.79
CA VAL A 211 3.27 0.88 7.11
C VAL A 211 2.25 1.99 6.95
N VAL A 212 1.00 1.72 7.34
CA VAL A 212 -0.11 2.68 7.22
C VAL A 212 -0.77 3.01 8.57
N GLY A 213 -0.26 2.45 9.65
CA GLY A 213 -0.76 2.78 10.99
C GLY A 213 0.08 2.15 12.08
N SER A 214 -0.05 2.66 13.29
CA SER A 214 0.63 2.15 14.48
C SER A 214 -0.16 2.42 15.76
N VAL A 215 0.09 1.63 16.79
CA VAL A 215 -0.33 1.86 18.18
C VAL A 215 0.67 1.20 19.13
N PHE A 216 0.87 1.81 20.28
CA PHE A 216 1.73 1.31 21.34
C PHE A 216 0.97 1.15 22.65
N LEU A 217 1.13 0.00 23.27
CA LEU A 217 0.76 -0.26 24.66
C LEU A 217 2.01 -0.10 25.50
N MET A 218 2.04 0.91 26.35
CA MET A 218 3.21 1.23 27.17
C MET A 218 2.85 1.13 28.66
N LYS A 219 3.84 0.66 29.45
CA LYS A 219 3.74 0.70 30.93
C LYS A 219 3.66 2.12 31.43
N SER A 220 3.07 2.32 32.60
CA SER A 220 3.12 3.57 33.35
C SER A 220 3.86 3.39 34.68
N ASN A 221 4.04 4.48 35.41
CA ASN A 221 4.60 4.44 36.76
C ASN A 221 3.69 3.70 37.77
N HIS A 222 2.45 3.43 37.40
CA HIS A 222 1.49 2.68 38.22
C HIS A 222 1.37 1.24 37.68
N ALA A 223 1.62 0.24 38.52
CA ALA A 223 1.71 -1.16 38.10
C ALA A 223 0.44 -1.69 37.40
N ARG A 224 -0.74 -1.16 37.74
CA ARG A 224 -2.04 -1.61 37.20
C ARG A 224 -2.61 -0.70 36.10
N VAL A 225 -1.86 0.29 35.63
CA VAL A 225 -2.29 1.24 34.62
C VAL A 225 -1.33 1.18 33.44
N ALA A 226 -1.87 0.94 32.26
CA ALA A 226 -1.13 1.07 31.00
C ALA A 226 -1.49 2.37 30.26
N LYS A 227 -0.69 2.72 29.27
CA LYS A 227 -0.91 3.87 28.39
C LYS A 227 -1.01 3.41 26.93
N LEU A 228 -2.06 3.82 26.24
CA LEU A 228 -2.13 3.78 24.80
C LEU A 228 -1.44 5.04 24.25
N ARG A 229 -0.48 4.82 23.36
CA ARG A 229 0.33 5.91 22.78
C ARG A 229 0.42 5.78 21.27
N LEU A 230 0.69 6.91 20.61
CA LEU A 230 1.08 6.99 19.21
C LEU A 230 0.14 6.21 18.27
N LEU A 231 -1.19 6.33 18.50
CA LEU A 231 -2.17 5.88 17.53
C LEU A 231 -2.05 6.74 16.28
N TYR A 232 -1.71 6.11 15.17
CA TYR A 232 -1.54 6.74 13.89
C TYR A 232 -2.24 5.95 12.79
N VAL A 233 -2.86 6.63 11.84
CA VAL A 233 -3.36 6.05 10.60
C VAL A 233 -3.06 7.00 9.45
N ASP A 234 -2.34 6.50 8.44
CA ASP A 234 -2.01 7.25 7.25
C ASP A 234 -3.28 7.69 6.50
N PRO A 235 -3.34 8.92 5.97
CA PRO A 235 -4.49 9.41 5.22
C PRO A 235 -4.91 8.50 4.06
N SER A 236 -3.96 7.86 3.37
CA SER A 236 -4.20 6.94 2.26
C SER A 236 -4.98 5.67 2.65
N ALA A 237 -4.95 5.31 3.95
CA ALA A 237 -5.58 4.10 4.48
C ALA A 237 -6.76 4.40 5.43
N ARG A 238 -7.21 5.67 5.51
CA ARG A 238 -8.40 6.03 6.27
C ARG A 238 -9.66 5.39 5.66
N GLY A 239 -10.64 5.10 6.51
CA GLY A 239 -11.87 4.41 6.08
C GLY A 239 -11.79 2.88 6.12
N LEU A 240 -10.60 2.28 6.26
CA LEU A 240 -10.39 0.83 6.35
C LEU A 240 -10.56 0.26 7.79
N GLY A 241 -11.01 1.07 8.74
CA GLY A 241 -11.22 0.64 10.14
C GLY A 241 -9.92 0.39 10.93
N ILE A 242 -8.76 0.77 10.41
CA ILE A 242 -7.44 0.48 11.00
C ILE A 242 -7.33 1.02 12.44
N GLY A 243 -7.71 2.29 12.67
CA GLY A 243 -7.60 2.91 13.99
C GLY A 243 -8.39 2.16 15.06
N SER A 244 -9.64 1.81 14.78
CA SER A 244 -10.49 1.03 15.71
C SER A 244 -9.93 -0.36 15.97
N ARG A 245 -9.40 -1.03 14.95
CA ARG A 245 -8.78 -2.37 15.07
C ARG A 245 -7.49 -2.31 15.89
N LEU A 246 -6.67 -1.27 15.74
CA LEU A 246 -5.45 -1.04 16.53
C LEU A 246 -5.79 -0.77 18.00
N VAL A 247 -6.77 0.11 18.28
CA VAL A 247 -7.23 0.39 19.66
C VAL A 247 -7.78 -0.88 20.30
N LYS A 248 -8.57 -1.67 19.57
CA LYS A 248 -9.09 -2.97 20.07
C LYS A 248 -7.95 -3.91 20.47
N LYS A 249 -6.94 -4.08 19.62
CA LYS A 249 -5.75 -4.91 19.93
C LYS A 249 -5.04 -4.43 21.20
N CYS A 250 -4.86 -3.11 21.33
CA CYS A 250 -4.23 -2.51 22.51
C CYS A 250 -5.04 -2.81 23.78
N ILE A 251 -6.37 -2.73 23.73
CA ILE A 251 -7.27 -3.03 24.85
C ILE A 251 -7.21 -4.52 25.22
N GLU A 252 -7.29 -5.40 24.23
CA GLU A 252 -7.22 -6.85 24.42
C GLU A 252 -5.90 -7.24 25.11
N ARG A 253 -4.80 -6.72 24.59
CA ARG A 253 -3.47 -6.99 25.16
C ARG A 253 -3.29 -6.43 26.57
N ALA A 254 -3.81 -5.24 26.83
CA ALA A 254 -3.78 -4.68 28.19
C ALA A 254 -4.55 -5.56 29.20
N ARG A 255 -5.67 -6.17 28.80
CA ARG A 255 -6.40 -7.14 29.62
C ARG A 255 -5.60 -8.43 29.85
N GLU A 256 -4.99 -8.99 28.81
CA GLU A 256 -4.15 -10.20 28.89
C GLU A 256 -2.97 -10.01 29.86
N LEU A 257 -2.36 -8.82 29.84
CA LEU A 257 -1.27 -8.46 30.75
C LEU A 257 -1.73 -8.10 32.18
N GLY A 258 -3.06 -8.19 32.47
CA GLY A 258 -3.59 -7.99 33.81
C GLY A 258 -3.72 -6.53 34.25
N TYR A 259 -3.69 -5.56 33.32
CA TYR A 259 -3.93 -4.17 33.65
C TYR A 259 -5.37 -3.96 34.08
N GLY A 260 -5.58 -3.08 35.07
CA GLY A 260 -6.90 -2.67 35.53
C GLY A 260 -7.45 -1.46 34.79
N LYS A 261 -6.59 -0.64 34.26
CA LYS A 261 -6.97 0.58 33.51
C LYS A 261 -6.03 0.80 32.32
N LEU A 262 -6.61 1.35 31.25
CA LEU A 262 -5.85 1.87 30.10
C LEU A 262 -6.12 3.37 29.98
N THR A 263 -5.08 4.19 29.95
CA THR A 263 -5.16 5.63 29.79
C THR A 263 -4.57 6.06 28.46
N LEU A 264 -4.99 7.19 27.96
CA LEU A 264 -4.35 7.87 26.83
C LEU A 264 -4.39 9.38 27.04
N TRP A 265 -3.50 10.08 26.33
CA TRP A 265 -3.51 11.53 26.23
C TRP A 265 -3.59 11.93 24.76
N THR A 266 -4.41 12.92 24.47
CA THR A 266 -4.65 13.43 23.11
C THR A 266 -4.95 14.91 23.14
N ASN A 267 -5.09 15.57 21.98
CA ASN A 267 -5.58 16.94 21.88
C ASN A 267 -7.01 16.97 21.33
N ASP A 268 -7.78 17.96 21.73
CA ASP A 268 -9.19 18.16 21.36
C ASP A 268 -9.39 18.25 19.85
N ILE A 269 -8.43 18.84 19.11
CA ILE A 269 -8.46 18.97 17.64
C ILE A 269 -8.37 17.62 16.92
N LEU A 270 -7.89 16.57 17.58
CA LEU A 270 -7.77 15.22 16.98
C LEU A 270 -9.12 14.48 16.99
N VAL A 271 -10.12 15.07 16.34
CA VAL A 271 -11.53 14.64 16.39
C VAL A 271 -11.73 13.17 15.98
N SER A 272 -11.04 12.71 14.96
CA SER A 272 -11.16 11.32 14.49
C SER A 272 -10.66 10.32 15.53
N ALA A 273 -9.54 10.59 16.18
CA ALA A 273 -9.00 9.74 17.23
C ALA A 273 -9.94 9.70 18.45
N ARG A 274 -10.47 10.87 18.85
CA ARG A 274 -11.45 10.96 19.97
C ARG A 274 -12.70 10.13 19.72
N LYS A 275 -13.26 10.14 18.50
CA LYS A 275 -14.40 9.29 18.12
C LYS A 275 -14.08 7.80 18.28
N ILE A 276 -12.86 7.37 17.91
CA ILE A 276 -12.42 5.97 18.08
C ILE A 276 -12.34 5.63 19.58
N TYR A 277 -11.78 6.51 20.41
CA TYR A 277 -11.67 6.29 21.85
C TYR A 277 -13.04 6.21 22.52
N GLN A 278 -13.95 7.14 22.20
CA GLN A 278 -15.33 7.11 22.70
C GLN A 278 -16.06 5.81 22.31
N ALA A 279 -15.96 5.40 21.04
CA ALA A 279 -16.56 4.15 20.56
C ALA A 279 -15.96 2.90 21.23
N ALA A 280 -14.69 2.96 21.67
CA ALA A 280 -14.02 1.89 22.41
C ALA A 280 -14.33 1.90 23.92
N GLY A 281 -15.14 2.85 24.43
CA GLY A 281 -15.57 2.94 25.81
C GLY A 281 -14.67 3.77 26.72
N PHE A 282 -13.71 4.52 26.17
CA PHE A 282 -12.95 5.48 26.99
C PHE A 282 -13.83 6.67 27.39
N THR A 283 -13.63 7.14 28.60
CA THR A 283 -14.27 8.33 29.16
C THR A 283 -13.24 9.43 29.40
N LEU A 284 -13.65 10.67 29.17
CA LEU A 284 -12.82 11.84 29.44
C LEU A 284 -12.64 12.00 30.95
N LEU A 285 -11.39 12.06 31.40
CA LEU A 285 -11.04 12.23 32.80
C LEU A 285 -10.67 13.67 33.13
N GLU A 286 -9.89 14.32 32.25
CA GLU A 286 -9.31 15.64 32.51
C GLU A 286 -9.05 16.39 31.19
N GLU A 287 -9.19 17.72 31.24
CA GLU A 287 -8.81 18.63 30.16
C GLU A 287 -7.95 19.77 30.71
N ASN A 288 -6.86 20.07 30.00
CA ASN A 288 -5.96 21.14 30.37
C ASN A 288 -5.51 21.95 29.15
N ARG A 289 -5.58 23.27 29.22
CA ARG A 289 -5.01 24.16 28.21
C ARG A 289 -3.48 24.16 28.32
N HIS A 290 -2.83 24.11 27.18
CA HIS A 290 -1.37 24.17 27.12
C HIS A 290 -0.90 24.82 25.82
N HIS A 291 0.31 25.35 25.81
CA HIS A 291 1.00 25.78 24.61
C HIS A 291 2.04 24.73 24.25
N SER A 292 1.86 24.03 23.13
CA SER A 292 2.81 23.02 22.63
C SER A 292 2.77 22.97 21.11
N PHE A 293 3.87 22.55 20.50
CA PHE A 293 3.99 22.38 19.05
C PHE A 293 3.68 23.66 18.26
N GLY A 294 3.99 24.83 18.86
CA GLY A 294 3.71 26.14 18.28
C GLY A 294 2.24 26.55 18.26
N LYS A 295 1.37 25.89 19.03
CA LYS A 295 -0.08 26.11 19.07
C LYS A 295 -0.63 26.13 20.49
N ASP A 296 -1.70 26.87 20.68
CA ASP A 296 -2.55 26.77 21.87
C ASP A 296 -3.52 25.62 21.68
N LEU A 297 -3.48 24.65 22.56
CA LEU A 297 -4.18 23.38 22.47
C LEU A 297 -4.91 23.05 23.76
N VAL A 298 -5.88 22.14 23.68
CA VAL A 298 -6.52 21.53 24.86
C VAL A 298 -6.15 20.06 24.92
N GLY A 299 -5.26 19.73 25.84
CA GLY A 299 -4.87 18.36 26.13
C GLY A 299 -5.98 17.64 26.90
N GLN A 300 -6.26 16.41 26.52
CA GLN A 300 -7.29 15.57 27.12
C GLN A 300 -6.71 14.24 27.58
N THR A 301 -6.95 13.90 28.85
CA THR A 301 -6.67 12.56 29.38
C THR A 301 -7.94 11.74 29.37
N TRP A 302 -7.89 10.56 28.75
CA TRP A 302 -8.99 9.61 28.68
C TRP A 302 -8.62 8.32 29.39
N VAL A 303 -9.63 7.64 29.98
CA VAL A 303 -9.46 6.40 30.73
C VAL A 303 -10.50 5.35 30.34
N LEU A 304 -10.05 4.10 30.25
CA LEU A 304 -10.88 2.92 30.11
C LEU A 304 -10.64 1.99 31.30
N ASP A 305 -11.70 1.61 32.02
CA ASP A 305 -11.65 0.54 33.02
C ASP A 305 -11.68 -0.82 32.29
N LEU A 306 -10.67 -1.66 32.53
CA LEU A 306 -10.51 -2.95 31.85
C LEU A 306 -11.21 -4.10 32.57
N LYS A 307 -11.71 -3.89 33.80
CA LYS A 307 -12.33 -4.93 34.64
C LYS A 307 -13.75 -5.26 34.18
N HIS A 308 -14.46 -4.32 33.57
CA HIS A 308 -15.77 -4.57 32.99
C HIS A 308 -15.62 -4.97 31.52
N LYS A 309 -16.02 -6.23 31.21
CA LYS A 309 -16.32 -6.60 29.82
C LYS A 309 -17.59 -5.86 29.41
N PRO A 310 -17.63 -5.16 28.27
CA PRO A 310 -18.87 -4.60 27.75
C PRO A 310 -19.87 -5.72 27.41
#